data_7a3510cfa00b74f61c28f5bc8b81216a
#
_entry.id   7a3510cfa00b74f61c28f5bc8b81216a
#
_cell.length_a   1.000
_cell.length_b   1.000
_cell.length_c   1.000
_cell.angle_alpha   90.00
_cell.angle_beta   90.00
_cell.angle_gamma   90.00
#
_symmetry.space_group_name_H-M   'P 1'
#
loop_
_entity.id
_entity.type
_entity.pdbx_description
1 polymer ?
#
loop_
_entity_poly.entity_id
_entity_poly.type
_entity_poly.pdbx_seq_one_letter_code
_entity_poly.pdbx_strand_id
1 'polypeptide(L)'
;MISRRYIEEWKANTSWPNDAQVEQDLVIERALVELFSDNLIRKSLAFRGGTALHKIFMKPQARYSEDIDLVQITAEPINPVLKQIREKLKFLGTKRSVKQNGNNNTIVYRFESEIPPIINLRLKIEINCREHFNVLGLKEIPFAVENSWFSGSCNIISYELEELLGTKLRALYQRRKGRDLFDLYWAITNHNLDIEKIIHCYKEYMNFVVKQPPTSKMFLANMEGKIYDPEFTGDIYSLLRPGVKYENDIAYDLIKTNLLEKI
;
A
#
# COMPACT_ATOMS: atom_id res chain seq x y z
N MET A 1 14.57 16.42 -11.80
CA MET A 1 15.11 15.56 -10.72
C MET A 1 15.65 14.25 -11.30
N ILE A 2 14.89 13.54 -12.10
CA ILE A 2 15.27 12.31 -12.78
C ILE A 2 15.33 12.61 -14.27
N SER A 3 16.49 12.41 -14.94
CA SER A 3 16.57 12.65 -16.38
C SER A 3 15.57 11.79 -17.14
N ARG A 4 14.93 12.35 -18.18
CA ARG A 4 13.97 11.68 -19.06
C ARG A 4 14.45 10.29 -19.50
N ARG A 5 15.72 10.11 -19.79
CA ARG A 5 16.32 8.82 -20.18
C ARG A 5 16.05 7.71 -19.17
N TYR A 6 16.12 8.01 -17.88
CA TYR A 6 15.92 7.01 -16.82
C TYR A 6 14.44 6.65 -16.64
N ILE A 7 13.54 7.61 -16.89
CA ILE A 7 12.10 7.38 -16.89
C ILE A 7 11.71 6.49 -18.06
N GLU A 8 12.24 6.76 -19.25
CA GLU A 8 12.01 5.93 -20.45
C GLU A 8 12.55 4.51 -20.28
N GLU A 9 13.73 4.35 -19.66
CA GLU A 9 14.27 3.02 -19.29
C GLU A 9 13.32 2.28 -18.34
N TRP A 10 12.74 2.98 -17.34
CA TRP A 10 11.84 2.37 -16.37
C TRP A 10 10.48 1.97 -16.94
N LYS A 11 10.04 2.55 -18.04
CA LYS A 11 8.80 2.15 -18.73
C LYS A 11 8.77 0.67 -19.10
N ALA A 12 9.91 0.05 -19.35
CA ALA A 12 9.98 -1.38 -19.64
C ALA A 12 9.57 -2.26 -18.43
N ASN A 13 9.68 -1.72 -17.21
CA ASN A 13 9.35 -2.42 -15.96
C ASN A 13 7.95 -2.12 -15.44
N THR A 14 7.26 -1.15 -16.06
CA THR A 14 5.92 -0.71 -15.64
C THR A 14 4.96 -0.68 -16.84
N SER A 15 3.69 -0.67 -16.55
CA SER A 15 2.65 -0.54 -17.60
C SER A 15 1.80 0.72 -17.38
N TRP A 16 2.34 1.73 -16.70
CA TRP A 16 1.61 2.96 -16.41
C TRP A 16 1.48 3.82 -17.67
N PRO A 17 0.27 4.34 -17.96
CA PRO A 17 0.03 5.08 -19.18
C PRO A 17 0.67 6.48 -19.19
N ASN A 18 0.93 7.06 -18.01
CA ASN A 18 1.44 8.42 -17.87
C ASN A 18 2.91 8.42 -17.43
N ASP A 19 3.73 9.23 -18.07
CA ASP A 19 5.15 9.40 -17.71
C ASP A 19 5.35 9.84 -16.26
N ALA A 20 4.46 10.68 -15.75
CA ALA A 20 4.47 11.12 -14.36
C ALA A 20 4.22 9.95 -13.38
N GLN A 21 3.37 8.99 -13.74
CA GLN A 21 3.17 7.77 -12.95
C GLN A 21 4.41 6.87 -13.01
N VAL A 22 5.05 6.76 -14.16
CA VAL A 22 6.32 6.01 -14.32
C VAL A 22 7.43 6.63 -13.48
N GLU A 23 7.57 7.96 -13.51
CA GLU A 23 8.55 8.69 -12.71
C GLU A 23 8.28 8.50 -11.20
N GLN A 24 7.05 8.67 -10.77
CA GLN A 24 6.68 8.50 -9.37
C GLN A 24 6.87 7.04 -8.90
N ASP A 25 6.59 6.07 -9.76
CA ASP A 25 6.82 4.65 -9.49
C ASP A 25 8.31 4.36 -9.25
N LEU A 26 9.19 4.88 -10.11
CA LEU A 26 10.65 4.76 -9.95
C LEU A 26 11.14 5.46 -8.67
N VAL A 27 10.58 6.61 -8.31
CA VAL A 27 10.87 7.30 -7.04
C VAL A 27 10.49 6.45 -5.85
N ILE A 28 9.32 5.80 -5.87
CA ILE A 28 8.87 4.90 -4.80
C ILE A 28 9.79 3.69 -4.67
N GLU A 29 10.18 3.08 -5.79
CA GLU A 29 11.11 1.94 -5.81
C GLU A 29 12.43 2.29 -5.11
N ARG A 30 13.05 3.42 -5.51
CA ARG A 30 14.27 3.91 -4.85
C ARG A 30 14.03 4.22 -3.37
N ALA A 31 12.94 4.89 -3.03
CA ALA A 31 12.63 5.23 -1.65
C ALA A 31 12.52 3.98 -0.76
N LEU A 32 11.90 2.90 -1.24
CA LEU A 32 11.80 1.63 -0.51
C LEU A 32 13.19 1.02 -0.25
N VAL A 33 14.06 0.98 -1.26
CA VAL A 33 15.44 0.47 -1.08
C VAL A 33 16.22 1.32 -0.10
N GLU A 34 16.20 2.65 -0.25
CA GLU A 34 16.92 3.58 0.65
C GLU A 34 16.44 3.46 2.10
N LEU A 35 15.12 3.33 2.32
CA LEU A 35 14.55 3.17 3.64
C LEU A 35 14.93 1.83 4.27
N PHE A 36 14.69 0.73 3.59
CA PHE A 36 14.87 -0.60 4.18
C PHE A 36 16.33 -1.12 4.14
N SER A 37 17.24 -0.40 3.48
CA SER A 37 18.69 -0.59 3.65
C SER A 37 19.21 -0.03 4.97
N ASP A 38 18.43 0.79 5.66
CA ASP A 38 18.81 1.36 6.95
C ASP A 38 18.41 0.45 8.13
N ASN A 39 19.36 0.15 8.99
CA ASN A 39 19.14 -0.77 10.11
C ASN A 39 18.12 -0.25 11.13
N LEU A 40 18.10 1.07 11.42
CA LEU A 40 17.14 1.64 12.36
C LEU A 40 15.74 1.56 11.79
N ILE A 41 15.54 1.98 10.53
CA ILE A 41 14.24 1.94 9.85
C ILE A 41 13.75 0.50 9.76
N ARG A 42 14.58 -0.44 9.29
CA ARG A 42 14.25 -1.85 9.14
C ARG A 42 13.83 -2.53 10.45
N LYS A 43 14.45 -2.17 11.56
CA LYS A 43 14.09 -2.70 12.88
C LYS A 43 12.83 -2.05 13.48
N SER A 44 12.50 -0.83 13.05
CA SER A 44 11.43 -0.04 13.66
C SER A 44 10.13 -0.05 12.88
N LEU A 45 10.16 -0.30 11.55
CA LEU A 45 9.02 -0.14 10.67
C LEU A 45 8.76 -1.38 9.81
N ALA A 46 7.47 -1.71 9.64
CA ALA A 46 7.00 -2.69 8.68
C ALA A 46 6.18 -2.02 7.58
N PHE A 47 6.38 -2.44 6.32
CA PHE A 47 5.68 -1.92 5.15
C PHE A 47 4.35 -2.63 4.96
N ARG A 48 3.27 -1.84 4.73
CA ARG A 48 1.92 -2.36 4.51
C ARG A 48 1.15 -1.55 3.47
N GLY A 49 -0.16 -1.76 3.41
CA GLY A 49 -1.06 -0.99 2.56
C GLY A 49 -1.09 -1.46 1.11
N GLY A 50 -1.73 -0.65 0.25
CA GLY A 50 -1.91 -0.98 -1.16
C GLY A 50 -0.59 -1.09 -1.92
N THR A 51 0.36 -0.21 -1.62
CA THR A 51 1.66 -0.21 -2.27
C THR A 51 2.47 -1.46 -1.91
N ALA A 52 2.42 -1.92 -0.65
CA ALA A 52 3.05 -3.17 -0.25
C ALA A 52 2.45 -4.37 -0.99
N LEU A 53 1.11 -4.46 -1.07
CA LEU A 53 0.44 -5.52 -1.83
C LEU A 53 0.92 -5.58 -3.28
N HIS A 54 0.91 -4.44 -3.98
CA HIS A 54 1.19 -4.41 -5.41
C HIS A 54 2.68 -4.48 -5.76
N LYS A 55 3.56 -3.94 -4.90
CA LYS A 55 5.01 -3.97 -5.17
C LYS A 55 5.70 -5.25 -4.71
N ILE A 56 5.15 -5.95 -3.73
CA ILE A 56 5.76 -7.16 -3.18
C ILE A 56 5.07 -8.42 -3.70
N PHE A 57 3.74 -8.49 -3.58
CA PHE A 57 3.01 -9.75 -3.78
C PHE A 57 2.30 -9.84 -5.13
N MET A 58 1.73 -8.75 -5.64
CA MET A 58 0.89 -8.75 -6.84
C MET A 58 1.69 -8.28 -8.07
N LYS A 59 2.69 -9.05 -8.47
CA LYS A 59 3.50 -8.77 -9.66
C LYS A 59 3.00 -9.54 -10.88
N PRO A 60 2.85 -8.90 -12.06
CA PRO A 60 2.96 -7.46 -12.31
C PRO A 60 1.82 -6.69 -11.64
N GLN A 61 2.11 -5.46 -11.19
CA GLN A 61 1.13 -4.63 -10.48
C GLN A 61 -0.16 -4.49 -11.28
N ALA A 62 -1.29 -4.80 -10.67
CA ALA A 62 -2.60 -4.72 -11.34
C ALA A 62 -3.20 -3.32 -11.32
N ARG A 63 -2.82 -2.50 -10.34
CA ARG A 63 -3.21 -1.10 -10.22
C ARG A 63 -2.10 -0.23 -9.67
N TYR A 64 -2.19 1.05 -9.97
CA TYR A 64 -1.32 2.08 -9.44
C TYR A 64 -1.53 2.30 -7.93
N SER A 65 -0.43 2.54 -7.21
CA SER A 65 -0.44 2.89 -5.79
C SER A 65 0.79 3.75 -5.48
N GLU A 66 0.59 4.88 -4.81
CA GLU A 66 1.58 5.97 -4.72
C GLU A 66 2.05 6.31 -3.31
N ASP A 67 1.38 5.83 -2.27
CA ASP A 67 1.71 6.12 -0.87
C ASP A 67 2.56 4.99 -0.27
N ILE A 68 3.52 5.33 0.59
CA ILE A 68 4.26 4.37 1.40
C ILE A 68 3.62 4.33 2.79
N ASP A 69 2.88 3.25 3.08
CA ASP A 69 2.24 3.02 4.37
C ASP A 69 3.15 2.15 5.24
N LEU A 70 3.51 2.65 6.41
CA LEU A 70 4.39 1.99 7.37
C LEU A 70 3.68 1.83 8.72
N VAL A 71 4.10 0.82 9.47
CA VAL A 71 3.66 0.60 10.85
C VAL A 71 4.88 0.56 11.74
N GLN A 72 4.82 1.25 12.85
CA GLN A 72 5.85 1.16 13.87
C GLN A 72 5.71 -0.18 14.62
N ILE A 73 6.76 -1.00 14.58
CA ILE A 73 6.74 -2.37 15.13
C ILE A 73 6.65 -2.36 16.66
N THR A 74 7.42 -1.48 17.30
CA THR A 74 7.47 -1.35 18.78
C THR A 74 7.11 0.05 19.20
N ALA A 75 6.46 0.18 20.38
CA ALA A 75 6.05 1.46 20.96
C ALA A 75 7.24 2.25 21.55
N GLU A 76 8.11 2.76 20.67
CA GLU A 76 9.29 3.56 21.02
C GLU A 76 9.15 5.00 20.49
N PRO A 77 9.98 5.96 20.97
CA PRO A 77 9.98 7.31 20.44
C PRO A 77 10.26 7.34 18.93
N ILE A 78 9.32 7.84 18.13
CA ILE A 78 9.40 7.80 16.66
C ILE A 78 10.39 8.83 16.07
N ASN A 79 10.74 9.88 16.80
CA ASN A 79 11.56 10.98 16.28
C ASN A 79 12.93 10.56 15.69
N PRO A 80 13.68 9.61 16.28
CA PRO A 80 14.92 9.11 15.67
C PRO A 80 14.67 8.49 14.27
N VAL A 81 13.59 7.73 14.14
CA VAL A 81 13.18 7.08 12.87
C VAL A 81 12.78 8.14 11.85
N LEU A 82 11.99 9.14 12.23
CA LEU A 82 11.63 10.26 11.35
C LEU A 82 12.85 11.06 10.88
N LYS A 83 13.86 11.24 11.74
CA LYS A 83 15.12 11.87 11.35
C LYS A 83 15.84 11.02 10.30
N GLN A 84 15.92 9.72 10.53
CA GLN A 84 16.60 8.80 9.62
C GLN A 84 15.90 8.69 8.27
N ILE A 85 14.56 8.65 8.21
CA ILE A 85 13.80 8.72 6.97
C ILE A 85 14.18 9.97 6.17
N ARG A 86 14.27 11.14 6.82
CA ARG A 86 14.65 12.39 6.15
C ARG A 86 16.07 12.36 5.59
N GLU A 87 17.00 11.71 6.30
CA GLU A 87 18.37 11.53 5.84
C GLU A 87 18.42 10.62 4.58
N LYS A 88 17.73 9.49 4.63
CA LYS A 88 17.69 8.53 3.51
C LYS A 88 17.02 9.09 2.26
N LEU A 89 16.02 9.93 2.43
CA LEU A 89 15.25 10.50 1.31
C LEU A 89 15.70 11.91 0.89
N LYS A 90 16.97 12.30 1.19
CA LYS A 90 17.55 13.57 0.76
C LYS A 90 17.52 13.77 -0.76
N PHE A 91 17.54 12.69 -1.54
CA PHE A 91 17.46 12.77 -3.00
C PHE A 91 16.15 13.39 -3.51
N LEU A 92 15.09 13.41 -2.70
CA LEU A 92 13.81 14.07 -2.98
C LEU A 92 13.84 15.60 -2.75
N GLY A 93 14.98 16.12 -2.26
CA GLY A 93 15.14 17.54 -1.95
C GLY A 93 14.57 17.91 -0.57
N THR A 94 14.42 19.22 -0.37
CA THR A 94 14.04 19.79 0.92
C THR A 94 12.57 20.17 1.03
N LYS A 95 11.84 20.16 -0.07
CA LYS A 95 10.43 20.59 -0.18
C LYS A 95 9.50 19.52 0.41
N ARG A 96 9.29 19.57 1.72
CA ARG A 96 8.45 18.59 2.43
C ARG A 96 7.61 19.24 3.52
N SER A 97 6.52 18.57 3.87
CA SER A 97 5.72 18.87 5.08
C SER A 97 5.69 17.64 5.98
N VAL A 98 5.65 17.88 7.28
CA VAL A 98 5.56 16.83 8.30
C VAL A 98 4.38 17.13 9.19
N LYS A 99 3.48 16.17 9.37
CA LYS A 99 2.37 16.22 10.32
C LYS A 99 2.54 15.10 11.33
N GLN A 100 2.64 15.45 12.59
CA GLN A 100 2.76 14.49 13.69
C GLN A 100 1.52 14.59 14.58
N ASN A 101 0.96 13.45 14.90
CA ASN A 101 0.00 13.28 15.99
C ASN A 101 0.32 11.99 16.75
N GLY A 102 -0.26 11.80 17.92
CA GLY A 102 0.07 10.65 18.79
C GLY A 102 -0.15 9.26 18.18
N ASN A 103 -0.91 9.18 17.09
CA ASN A 103 -1.30 7.91 16.46
C ASN A 103 -0.70 7.70 15.08
N ASN A 104 -0.44 8.78 14.34
CA ASN A 104 0.07 8.71 12.97
C ASN A 104 1.04 9.85 12.69
N ASN A 105 2.07 9.54 11.93
CA ASN A 105 3.02 10.52 11.43
C ASN A 105 3.00 10.49 9.91
N THR A 106 2.91 11.66 9.28
CA THR A 106 2.87 11.79 7.82
C THR A 106 3.99 12.70 7.36
N ILE A 107 4.78 12.24 6.38
CA ILE A 107 5.78 13.04 5.67
C ILE A 107 5.34 13.10 4.21
N VAL A 108 5.26 14.30 3.64
CA VAL A 108 4.92 14.50 2.23
C VAL A 108 6.05 15.27 1.57
N TYR A 109 6.78 14.61 0.68
CA TYR A 109 7.73 15.24 -0.23
C TYR A 109 7.00 15.72 -1.47
N ARG A 110 7.42 16.89 -2.01
CA ARG A 110 6.85 17.47 -3.24
C ARG A 110 7.97 17.75 -4.21
N PHE A 111 7.77 17.34 -5.45
CA PHE A 111 8.71 17.57 -6.56
C PHE A 111 7.94 17.73 -7.86
N GLU A 112 8.59 18.25 -8.88
CA GLU A 112 7.99 18.43 -10.21
C GLU A 112 8.39 17.27 -11.11
N SER A 113 7.46 16.84 -11.98
CA SER A 113 7.78 15.83 -13.01
C SER A 113 8.78 16.38 -14.01
N GLU A 114 9.59 15.50 -14.58
CA GLU A 114 10.60 15.87 -15.59
C GLU A 114 10.01 15.98 -17.00
N ILE A 115 9.09 15.10 -17.35
CA ILE A 115 8.52 15.03 -18.70
C ILE A 115 7.29 15.93 -18.80
N PRO A 116 7.20 16.84 -19.81
CA PRO A 116 6.01 17.66 -20.03
C PRO A 116 4.73 16.83 -20.31
N PRO A 117 3.55 17.28 -19.84
CA PRO A 117 3.34 18.50 -19.05
C PRO A 117 3.91 18.38 -17.65
N ILE A 118 4.65 19.43 -17.22
CA ILE A 118 5.24 19.45 -15.88
C ILE A 118 4.11 19.54 -14.84
N ILE A 119 4.02 18.55 -13.97
CA ILE A 119 3.02 18.50 -12.90
C ILE A 119 3.68 18.33 -11.53
N ASN A 120 2.97 18.74 -10.49
CA ASN A 120 3.42 18.52 -9.12
C ASN A 120 3.18 17.08 -8.70
N LEU A 121 4.26 16.36 -8.42
CA LEU A 121 4.27 15.03 -7.84
C LEU A 121 4.49 15.10 -6.33
N ARG A 122 4.08 14.05 -5.63
CA ARG A 122 4.30 13.92 -4.19
C ARG A 122 4.61 12.48 -3.83
N LEU A 123 5.54 12.29 -2.92
CA LEU A 123 5.69 11.02 -2.20
C LEU A 123 5.16 11.23 -0.78
N LYS A 124 4.11 10.51 -0.43
CA LYS A 124 3.51 10.51 0.90
C LYS A 124 3.95 9.25 1.64
N ILE A 125 4.46 9.43 2.86
CA ILE A 125 4.82 8.37 3.78
C ILE A 125 3.94 8.52 5.01
N GLU A 126 3.14 7.50 5.32
CA GLU A 126 2.31 7.44 6.51
C GLU A 126 2.84 6.37 7.46
N ILE A 127 3.03 6.72 8.73
CA ILE A 127 3.51 5.80 9.77
C ILE A 127 2.43 5.69 10.84
N ASN A 128 1.81 4.52 10.94
CA ASN A 128 0.91 4.19 12.03
C ASN A 128 1.73 3.87 13.29
N CYS A 129 1.45 4.60 14.36
CA CYS A 129 2.10 4.46 15.65
C CYS A 129 1.11 3.98 16.74
N ARG A 130 0.11 3.19 16.37
CA ARG A 130 -0.89 2.60 17.28
C ARG A 130 -0.87 1.09 17.26
N GLU A 131 -0.72 0.50 16.08
CA GLU A 131 -0.88 -0.93 15.86
C GLU A 131 0.48 -1.61 15.96
N HIS A 132 1.07 -1.63 17.18
CA HIS A 132 2.39 -2.22 17.47
C HIS A 132 2.31 -3.76 17.58
N PHE A 133 1.54 -4.41 16.73
CA PHE A 133 1.37 -5.85 16.73
C PHE A 133 1.24 -6.40 15.31
N ASN A 134 1.42 -7.69 15.20
CA ASN A 134 1.12 -8.49 14.02
C ASN A 134 0.46 -9.80 14.48
N VAL A 135 -0.25 -10.46 13.60
CA VAL A 135 -1.02 -11.67 13.91
C VAL A 135 -0.30 -12.93 13.45
N LEU A 136 0.31 -12.89 12.26
CA LEU A 136 0.97 -14.04 11.64
C LEU A 136 2.52 -13.96 11.68
N GLY A 137 3.04 -12.86 12.22
CA GLY A 137 4.47 -12.59 12.22
C GLY A 137 4.89 -11.70 11.03
N LEU A 138 6.09 -11.10 11.17
CA LEU A 138 6.69 -10.27 10.13
C LEU A 138 7.62 -11.10 9.25
N LYS A 139 7.72 -10.74 7.98
CA LYS A 139 8.62 -11.35 6.99
C LYS A 139 9.67 -10.36 6.49
N GLU A 140 10.85 -10.89 6.23
CA GLU A 140 11.88 -10.23 5.43
C GLU A 140 11.73 -10.66 3.98
N ILE A 141 11.45 -9.71 3.08
CA ILE A 141 11.18 -9.98 1.68
C ILE A 141 12.24 -9.31 0.82
N PRO A 142 13.01 -10.06 0.02
CA PRO A 142 14.00 -9.49 -0.89
C PRO A 142 13.35 -8.53 -1.89
N PHE A 143 13.97 -7.37 -2.06
CA PHE A 143 13.51 -6.32 -2.96
C PHE A 143 14.69 -5.68 -3.65
N ALA A 144 14.62 -5.52 -4.98
CA ALA A 144 15.69 -4.96 -5.77
C ALA A 144 15.15 -4.05 -6.86
N VAL A 145 15.91 -3.03 -7.19
CA VAL A 145 15.64 -2.06 -8.26
C VAL A 145 16.88 -1.97 -9.15
N GLU A 146 16.68 -2.05 -10.45
CA GLU A 146 17.72 -1.89 -11.46
C GLU A 146 17.29 -0.82 -12.46
N ASN A 147 17.96 0.31 -12.42
CA ASN A 147 17.80 1.42 -13.36
C ASN A 147 19.08 2.26 -13.37
N SER A 148 19.44 2.85 -14.50
CA SER A 148 20.66 3.66 -14.63
C SER A 148 20.67 4.92 -13.73
N TRP A 149 19.51 5.37 -13.22
CA TRP A 149 19.43 6.42 -12.21
C TRP A 149 19.73 5.91 -10.80
N PHE A 150 19.28 4.70 -10.50
CA PHE A 150 19.48 4.07 -9.19
C PHE A 150 19.37 2.56 -9.31
N SER A 151 20.35 1.88 -8.76
CA SER A 151 20.33 0.42 -8.58
C SER A 151 20.65 0.09 -7.13
N GLY A 152 19.93 -0.86 -6.56
CA GLY A 152 20.12 -1.28 -5.18
C GLY A 152 19.17 -2.38 -4.76
N SER A 153 19.46 -3.00 -3.62
CA SER A 153 18.65 -4.05 -3.04
C SER A 153 18.57 -3.93 -1.52
N CYS A 154 17.50 -4.46 -0.94
CA CYS A 154 17.28 -4.54 0.49
C CYS A 154 16.38 -5.71 0.84
N ASN A 155 16.20 -5.97 2.15
CA ASN A 155 15.12 -6.82 2.65
C ASN A 155 14.05 -5.93 3.28
N ILE A 156 12.86 -5.89 2.68
CA ILE A 156 11.72 -5.15 3.22
C ILE A 156 11.09 -5.97 4.35
N ILE A 157 10.87 -5.34 5.49
CA ILE A 157 10.05 -5.91 6.56
C ILE A 157 8.58 -5.65 6.23
N SER A 158 7.79 -6.71 6.10
CA SER A 158 6.37 -6.65 5.81
C SER A 158 5.63 -7.79 6.51
N TYR A 159 4.35 -7.91 6.24
CA TYR A 159 3.46 -8.91 6.80
C TYR A 159 3.29 -10.10 5.84
N GLU A 160 2.70 -11.20 6.32
CA GLU A 160 2.14 -12.23 5.45
C GLU A 160 1.06 -11.63 4.54
N LEU A 161 0.89 -12.20 3.35
CA LEU A 161 -0.12 -11.72 2.40
C LEU A 161 -1.53 -11.78 3.00
N GLU A 162 -1.86 -12.86 3.70
CA GLU A 162 -3.15 -13.05 4.35
C GLU A 162 -3.40 -11.99 5.43
N GLU A 163 -2.38 -11.56 6.16
CA GLU A 163 -2.52 -10.49 7.16
C GLU A 163 -2.75 -9.13 6.50
N LEU A 164 -2.02 -8.81 5.42
CA LEU A 164 -2.29 -7.61 4.63
C LEU A 164 -3.73 -7.60 4.10
N LEU A 165 -4.23 -8.73 3.62
CA LEU A 165 -5.61 -8.88 3.13
C LEU A 165 -6.64 -8.79 4.27
N GLY A 166 -6.34 -9.27 5.46
CA GLY A 166 -7.15 -9.06 6.66
C GLY A 166 -7.30 -7.58 7.01
N THR A 167 -6.21 -6.79 6.90
CA THR A 167 -6.27 -5.33 7.07
C THR A 167 -7.04 -4.65 5.92
N LYS A 168 -7.02 -5.20 4.70
CA LYS A 168 -7.83 -4.73 3.57
C LYS A 168 -9.31 -5.02 3.76
N LEU A 169 -9.64 -6.18 4.30
CA LEU A 169 -11.03 -6.52 4.64
C LEU A 169 -11.58 -5.56 5.71
N ARG A 170 -10.78 -5.21 6.73
CA ARG A 170 -11.11 -4.14 7.68
C ARG A 170 -11.35 -2.80 6.99
N ALA A 171 -10.45 -2.40 6.09
CA ALA A 171 -10.55 -1.14 5.36
C ALA A 171 -11.83 -1.11 4.50
N LEU A 172 -12.17 -2.20 3.83
CA LEU A 172 -13.40 -2.35 3.04
C LEU A 172 -14.66 -2.11 3.90
N TYR A 173 -14.66 -2.58 5.15
CA TYR A 173 -15.76 -2.29 6.08
C TYR A 173 -15.79 -0.82 6.53
N GLN A 174 -14.62 -0.26 6.91
CA GLN A 174 -14.54 1.03 7.59
C GLN A 174 -14.63 2.25 6.67
N ARG A 175 -14.26 2.12 5.40
CA ARG A 175 -14.21 3.24 4.44
C ARG A 175 -14.91 2.92 3.12
N ARG A 176 -15.14 3.97 2.31
CA ARG A 176 -15.79 3.84 0.99
C ARG A 176 -14.75 4.01 -0.11
N LYS A 177 -13.93 2.96 -0.32
CA LYS A 177 -12.91 2.94 -1.38
C LYS A 177 -12.97 1.62 -2.15
N GLY A 178 -13.42 1.68 -3.41
CA GLY A 178 -13.59 0.50 -4.28
C GLY A 178 -12.29 -0.27 -4.52
N ARG A 179 -11.15 0.41 -4.46
CA ARG A 179 -9.83 -0.24 -4.53
C ARG A 179 -9.57 -1.26 -3.43
N ASP A 180 -10.26 -1.19 -2.27
CA ASP A 180 -10.13 -2.23 -1.24
C ASP A 180 -10.85 -3.51 -1.65
N LEU A 181 -11.99 -3.40 -2.33
CA LEU A 181 -12.68 -4.54 -2.95
C LEU A 181 -11.84 -5.15 -4.08
N PHE A 182 -11.27 -4.29 -4.95
CA PHE A 182 -10.38 -4.73 -6.02
C PHE A 182 -9.16 -5.50 -5.49
N ASP A 183 -8.47 -4.99 -4.46
CA ASP A 183 -7.28 -5.64 -3.90
C ASP A 183 -7.59 -7.05 -3.38
N LEU A 184 -8.73 -7.23 -2.69
CA LEU A 184 -9.19 -8.53 -2.21
C LEU A 184 -9.56 -9.46 -3.37
N TYR A 185 -10.33 -8.95 -4.33
CA TYR A 185 -10.73 -9.70 -5.53
C TYR A 185 -9.50 -10.19 -6.31
N TRP A 186 -8.56 -9.29 -6.59
CA TRP A 186 -7.36 -9.61 -7.35
C TRP A 186 -6.50 -10.66 -6.63
N ALA A 187 -6.35 -10.52 -5.31
CA ALA A 187 -5.60 -11.47 -4.52
C ALA A 187 -6.23 -12.87 -4.55
N ILE A 188 -7.54 -12.97 -4.28
CA ILE A 188 -8.24 -14.28 -4.26
C ILE A 188 -8.23 -14.95 -5.64
N THR A 189 -8.31 -14.17 -6.71
CA THR A 189 -8.32 -14.71 -8.08
C THR A 189 -6.94 -15.22 -8.53
N ASN A 190 -5.85 -14.61 -8.04
CA ASN A 190 -4.51 -14.85 -8.58
C ASN A 190 -3.54 -15.57 -7.62
N HIS A 191 -3.94 -15.78 -6.36
CA HIS A 191 -3.09 -16.42 -5.36
C HIS A 191 -3.84 -17.55 -4.65
N ASN A 192 -3.09 -18.58 -4.25
CA ASN A 192 -3.61 -19.61 -3.35
C ASN A 192 -3.52 -19.12 -1.91
N LEU A 193 -4.65 -18.72 -1.33
CA LEU A 193 -4.75 -18.04 -0.05
C LEU A 193 -5.46 -18.89 1.00
N ASP A 194 -5.00 -18.77 2.23
CA ASP A 194 -5.69 -19.30 3.41
C ASP A 194 -6.76 -18.29 3.88
N ILE A 195 -8.00 -18.55 3.49
CA ILE A 195 -9.15 -17.70 3.81
C ILE A 195 -9.39 -17.58 5.32
N GLU A 196 -9.15 -18.64 6.08
CA GLU A 196 -9.34 -18.64 7.54
C GLU A 196 -8.33 -17.70 8.21
N LYS A 197 -7.08 -17.66 7.74
CA LYS A 197 -6.08 -16.69 8.21
C LYS A 197 -6.46 -15.25 7.90
N ILE A 198 -7.00 -14.98 6.71
CA ILE A 198 -7.47 -13.62 6.35
C ILE A 198 -8.57 -13.18 7.32
N ILE A 199 -9.57 -14.04 7.58
CA ILE A 199 -10.67 -13.75 8.48
C ILE A 199 -10.18 -13.59 9.92
N HIS A 200 -9.27 -14.47 10.36
CA HIS A 200 -8.66 -14.35 11.69
C HIS A 200 -7.95 -13.00 11.86
N CYS A 201 -7.09 -12.63 10.93
CA CYS A 201 -6.41 -11.32 10.95
C CYS A 201 -7.41 -10.16 10.95
N TYR A 202 -8.45 -10.23 10.11
CA TYR A 202 -9.52 -9.23 10.11
C TYR A 202 -10.15 -9.06 11.51
N LYS A 203 -10.50 -10.18 12.17
CA LYS A 203 -11.10 -10.16 13.51
C LYS A 203 -10.17 -9.54 14.55
N GLU A 204 -8.90 -9.92 14.55
CA GLU A 204 -7.90 -9.37 15.48
C GLU A 204 -7.71 -7.85 15.29
N TYR A 205 -7.57 -7.39 14.04
CA TYR A 205 -7.47 -5.96 13.75
C TYR A 205 -8.77 -5.19 14.05
N MET A 206 -9.94 -5.80 13.92
CA MET A 206 -11.20 -5.19 14.32
C MET A 206 -11.35 -5.15 15.85
N ASN A 207 -10.97 -6.20 16.57
CA ASN A 207 -10.99 -6.24 18.05
C ASN A 207 -10.14 -5.11 18.65
N PHE A 208 -9.03 -4.76 18.01
CA PHE A 208 -8.19 -3.64 18.43
C PHE A 208 -8.90 -2.28 18.32
N VAL A 209 -9.82 -2.13 17.38
CA VAL A 209 -10.52 -0.85 17.12
C VAL A 209 -11.87 -0.76 17.81
N VAL A 210 -12.60 -1.88 17.88
CA VAL A 210 -13.96 -1.94 18.40
C VAL A 210 -14.09 -3.11 19.39
N LYS A 211 -15.00 -2.99 20.38
CA LYS A 211 -15.19 -4.05 21.37
C LYS A 211 -15.74 -5.36 20.77
N GLN A 212 -16.52 -5.26 19.71
CA GLN A 212 -17.12 -6.41 19.02
C GLN A 212 -16.93 -6.20 17.51
N PRO A 213 -16.21 -7.10 16.83
CA PRO A 213 -16.11 -7.08 15.39
C PRO A 213 -17.47 -7.20 14.72
N PRO A 214 -17.70 -6.55 13.59
CA PRO A 214 -18.92 -6.72 12.82
C PRO A 214 -19.15 -8.18 12.42
N THR A 215 -20.39 -8.63 12.58
CA THR A 215 -20.81 -9.94 12.09
C THR A 215 -20.92 -9.92 10.55
N SER A 216 -20.97 -11.11 9.93
CA SER A 216 -21.23 -11.27 8.50
C SER A 216 -22.46 -10.46 8.07
N LYS A 217 -23.58 -10.55 8.78
CA LYS A 217 -24.80 -9.78 8.48
C LYS A 217 -24.58 -8.27 8.48
N MET A 218 -23.83 -7.75 9.46
CA MET A 218 -23.49 -6.32 9.52
C MET A 218 -22.58 -5.89 8.36
N PHE A 219 -21.63 -6.75 7.99
CA PHE A 219 -20.73 -6.46 6.88
C PHE A 219 -21.50 -6.45 5.55
N LEU A 220 -22.36 -7.43 5.30
CA LEU A 220 -23.19 -7.49 4.10
C LEU A 220 -24.08 -6.26 3.97
N ALA A 221 -24.78 -5.86 5.03
CA ALA A 221 -25.58 -4.63 5.04
C ALA A 221 -24.74 -3.35 4.79
N ASN A 222 -23.50 -3.31 5.31
CA ASN A 222 -22.55 -2.20 5.03
C ASN A 222 -22.18 -2.16 3.55
N MET A 223 -21.99 -3.31 2.91
CA MET A 223 -21.65 -3.40 1.48
C MET A 223 -22.82 -3.04 0.57
N GLU A 224 -24.05 -3.41 0.91
CA GLU A 224 -25.27 -2.99 0.19
C GLU A 224 -25.36 -1.46 0.07
N GLY A 225 -24.94 -0.72 1.10
CA GLY A 225 -24.85 0.73 1.06
C GLY A 225 -23.68 1.30 0.26
N LYS A 226 -22.76 0.46 -0.24
CA LYS A 226 -21.56 0.89 -0.97
C LYS A 226 -21.57 0.48 -2.44
N ILE A 227 -22.08 -0.71 -2.74
CA ILE A 227 -21.93 -1.33 -4.06
C ILE A 227 -22.65 -0.52 -5.17
N TYR A 228 -23.63 0.29 -4.82
CA TYR A 228 -24.35 1.18 -5.74
C TYR A 228 -23.87 2.64 -5.65
N ASP A 229 -22.88 2.94 -4.80
CA ASP A 229 -22.32 4.29 -4.66
C ASP A 229 -21.31 4.56 -5.79
N PRO A 230 -21.54 5.56 -6.66
CA PRO A 230 -20.63 5.89 -7.77
C PRO A 230 -19.21 6.25 -7.33
N GLU A 231 -19.03 6.87 -6.14
CA GLU A 231 -17.70 7.17 -5.61
C GLU A 231 -16.97 5.90 -5.21
N PHE A 232 -17.68 4.90 -4.69
CA PHE A 232 -17.11 3.61 -4.35
C PHE A 232 -16.76 2.82 -5.62
N THR A 233 -17.71 2.64 -6.52
CA THR A 233 -17.54 1.83 -7.73
C THR A 233 -16.55 2.46 -8.70
N GLY A 234 -16.50 3.80 -8.77
CA GLY A 234 -15.59 4.55 -9.66
C GLY A 234 -14.16 4.69 -9.16
N ASP A 235 -13.89 4.53 -7.86
CA ASP A 235 -12.59 4.80 -7.21
C ASP A 235 -11.40 4.02 -7.83
N ILE A 236 -11.65 2.86 -8.43
CA ILE A 236 -10.61 1.97 -8.92
C ILE A 236 -10.20 2.20 -10.38
N TYR A 237 -11.13 2.59 -11.26
CA TYR A 237 -10.90 2.53 -12.71
C TYR A 237 -9.74 3.39 -13.20
N SER A 238 -9.54 4.58 -12.61
CA SER A 238 -8.41 5.46 -12.95
C SER A 238 -7.04 4.92 -12.49
N LEU A 239 -7.05 3.90 -11.65
CA LEU A 239 -5.84 3.29 -11.09
C LEU A 239 -5.46 1.99 -11.79
N LEU A 240 -6.36 1.37 -12.55
CA LEU A 240 -6.11 0.08 -13.17
C LEU A 240 -4.99 0.17 -14.20
N ARG A 241 -4.15 -0.86 -14.22
CA ARG A 241 -3.20 -1.06 -15.30
C ARG A 241 -3.95 -1.31 -16.61
N PRO A 242 -3.51 -0.73 -17.74
CA PRO A 242 -4.09 -1.03 -19.05
C PRO A 242 -4.21 -2.54 -19.31
N GLY A 243 -5.37 -2.98 -19.78
CA GLY A 243 -5.67 -4.38 -20.04
C GLY A 243 -6.18 -5.20 -18.85
N VAL A 244 -6.18 -4.68 -17.64
CA VAL A 244 -6.83 -5.32 -16.50
C VAL A 244 -8.34 -5.16 -16.63
N LYS A 245 -9.05 -6.29 -16.70
CA LYS A 245 -10.52 -6.33 -16.69
C LYS A 245 -11.01 -6.43 -15.24
N TYR A 246 -11.98 -5.61 -14.90
CA TYR A 246 -12.57 -5.58 -13.57
C TYR A 246 -14.04 -5.14 -13.63
N GLU A 247 -14.88 -5.86 -12.93
CA GLU A 247 -16.31 -5.57 -12.76
C GLU A 247 -16.64 -5.63 -11.27
N ASN A 248 -17.24 -4.56 -10.74
CA ASN A 248 -17.53 -4.45 -9.32
C ASN A 248 -18.46 -5.55 -8.81
N ASP A 249 -19.49 -5.91 -9.58
CA ASP A 249 -20.48 -6.92 -9.20
C ASP A 249 -19.86 -8.31 -9.10
N ILE A 250 -19.05 -8.69 -10.09
CA ILE A 250 -18.32 -9.97 -10.09
C ILE A 250 -17.36 -10.03 -8.91
N ALA A 251 -16.64 -8.93 -8.65
CA ALA A 251 -15.73 -8.85 -7.51
C ALA A 251 -16.47 -8.94 -6.18
N TYR A 252 -17.60 -8.26 -6.06
CA TYR A 252 -18.40 -8.31 -4.85
C TYR A 252 -18.95 -9.72 -4.58
N ASP A 253 -19.51 -10.39 -5.57
CA ASP A 253 -20.06 -11.75 -5.42
C ASP A 253 -18.96 -12.74 -4.98
N LEU A 254 -17.78 -12.63 -5.59
CA LEU A 254 -16.64 -13.48 -5.20
C LEU A 254 -16.18 -13.21 -3.75
N ILE A 255 -16.05 -11.95 -3.35
CA ILE A 255 -15.63 -11.57 -2.00
C ILE A 255 -16.72 -11.91 -0.98
N LYS A 256 -17.98 -11.72 -1.32
CA LYS A 256 -19.13 -12.10 -0.47
C LYS A 256 -19.06 -13.57 -0.10
N THR A 257 -18.95 -14.44 -1.10
CA THR A 257 -18.98 -15.91 -0.90
C THR A 257 -17.70 -16.42 -0.20
N ASN A 258 -16.52 -15.88 -0.57
CA ASN A 258 -15.26 -16.40 -0.05
C ASN A 258 -14.85 -15.80 1.30
N LEU A 259 -15.28 -14.59 1.63
CA LEU A 259 -14.88 -13.90 2.86
C LEU A 259 -16.07 -13.49 3.72
N LEU A 260 -17.01 -12.67 3.19
CA LEU A 260 -18.00 -12.00 4.04
C LEU A 260 -18.98 -12.95 4.71
N GLU A 261 -19.39 -14.02 4.01
CA GLU A 261 -20.30 -15.05 4.55
C GLU A 261 -19.62 -15.97 5.56
N LYS A 262 -18.28 -15.95 5.63
CA LYS A 262 -17.49 -16.77 6.56
C LYS A 262 -17.00 -16.01 7.81
N ILE A 263 -17.27 -14.69 7.91
CA ILE A 263 -17.01 -13.89 9.11
C ILE A 263 -17.98 -14.35 10.22
#